data_c25e67fd3f7a574d8e787fe50ef9ac3e
#
_entry.id   c25e67fd3f7a574d8e787fe50ef9ac3e
#
_cell.length_a   1.000
_cell.length_b   1.000
_cell.length_c   1.000
_cell.angle_alpha   90.00
_cell.angle_beta   90.00
_cell.angle_gamma   90.00
#
_symmetry.space_group_name_H-M   'P 1'
#
loop_
_entity.id
_entity.type
_entity.pdbx_description
1 polymer ?
#
loop_
_entity_poly.entity_id
_entity_poly.type
_entity_poly.pdbx_seq_one_letter_code
_entity_poly.pdbx_strand_id
1 'polypeptide(L)'
;MSTNKIKHIGIFTSGGDSPGMNAALYSIAKSAKVKGIKISGFRKGYEGLIDGDFLTLKSHDLQKLVHLGGTILKTARSKRFMELEGRKKAFQTLKANKIDALIAIGGDGTFKGLLAFSEICDIPFIGIPGTIDNDLAGTDYNL
;
A
#
# COMPACT_ATOMS: atom_id res chain seq x y z
N MET A 1 1.79 15.93 -21.59
CA MET A 1 1.79 15.53 -21.19
C MET A 1 2.33 14.78 -20.63
N SER A 2 2.62 14.71 -20.15
CA SER A 2 3.29 14.07 -19.63
C SER A 2 3.04 13.08 -19.29
N THR A 3 3.14 12.54 -19.36
CA THR A 3 2.92 11.51 -19.13
C THR A 3 3.66 10.98 -18.21
N ASN A 4 3.54 11.11 -17.13
CA ASN A 4 4.14 10.49 -16.15
C ASN A 4 3.81 9.12 -16.18
N LYS A 5 4.57 8.29 -16.70
CA LYS A 5 4.34 6.94 -16.61
C LYS A 5 4.69 6.48 -15.28
N ILE A 6 3.81 5.79 -14.60
CA ILE A 6 4.06 5.17 -13.32
C ILE A 6 4.81 3.87 -13.60
N LYS A 7 5.98 3.74 -13.02
CA LYS A 7 6.81 2.56 -13.20
C LYS A 7 7.04 1.79 -11.91
N HIS A 8 6.86 2.41 -10.76
CA HIS A 8 7.15 1.77 -9.48
C HIS A 8 6.11 2.21 -8.46
N ILE A 9 5.37 1.26 -7.94
CA ILE A 9 4.32 1.54 -6.98
C ILE A 9 4.70 0.92 -5.64
N GLY A 10 4.53 1.70 -4.58
CA GLY A 10 4.67 1.19 -3.22
C GLY A 10 3.31 0.81 -2.69
N ILE A 11 3.22 -0.27 -1.92
CA ILE A 11 1.95 -0.68 -1.37
C ILE A 11 2.17 -1.16 0.05
N PHE A 12 1.24 -0.89 0.92
CA PHE A 12 1.29 -1.40 2.28
C PHE A 12 -0.12 -1.69 2.79
N THR A 13 -0.20 -2.51 3.83
CA THR A 13 -1.45 -2.82 4.47
C THR A 13 -1.40 -2.25 5.88
N SER A 14 -2.51 -1.73 6.36
CA SER A 14 -2.56 -1.10 7.65
C SER A 14 -3.92 -1.36 8.30
N GLY A 15 -3.99 -1.20 9.61
CA GLY A 15 -5.21 -1.50 10.33
C GLY A 15 -5.23 -2.97 10.72
N GLY A 16 -6.37 -3.52 10.91
CA GLY A 16 -6.45 -4.93 11.28
C GLY A 16 -6.24 -5.84 10.08
N ASP A 17 -5.76 -7.04 10.33
CA ASP A 17 -5.61 -8.00 9.26
C ASP A 17 -6.99 -8.39 8.76
N SER A 18 -7.10 -8.60 7.48
CA SER A 18 -8.33 -8.99 6.87
C SER A 18 -8.04 -10.14 5.91
N PRO A 19 -8.93 -11.13 5.83
CA PRO A 19 -8.66 -12.27 4.95
C PRO A 19 -8.47 -11.90 3.49
N GLY A 20 -8.98 -10.78 3.07
CA GLY A 20 -8.83 -10.40 1.66
C GLY A 20 -7.57 -9.67 1.31
N MET A 21 -6.72 -9.34 2.28
CA MET A 21 -5.56 -8.52 1.99
C MET A 21 -4.55 -9.18 1.07
N ASN A 22 -4.25 -10.46 1.30
CA ASN A 22 -3.32 -11.17 0.41
C ASN A 22 -3.88 -11.31 -1.00
N ALA A 23 -5.19 -11.53 -1.12
CA ALA A 23 -5.81 -11.62 -2.43
C ALA A 23 -5.74 -10.29 -3.16
N ALA A 24 -5.95 -9.19 -2.43
CA ALA A 24 -5.84 -7.87 -3.04
C ALA A 24 -4.41 -7.61 -3.51
N LEU A 25 -3.43 -7.97 -2.69
CA LEU A 25 -2.03 -7.81 -3.06
C LEU A 25 -1.70 -8.61 -4.32
N TYR A 26 -2.22 -9.82 -4.39
CA TYR A 26 -1.97 -10.67 -5.55
C TYR A 26 -2.57 -10.06 -6.82
N SER A 27 -3.80 -9.56 -6.73
CA SER A 27 -4.45 -8.97 -7.88
C SER A 27 -3.70 -7.74 -8.38
N ILE A 28 -3.25 -6.90 -7.45
CA ILE A 28 -2.52 -5.70 -7.81
C ILE A 28 -1.18 -6.06 -8.44
N ALA A 29 -0.46 -7.03 -7.87
CA ALA A 29 0.83 -7.43 -8.39
C ALA A 29 0.69 -8.04 -9.79
N LYS A 30 -0.38 -8.80 -10.00
CA LYS A 30 -0.61 -9.42 -11.29
C LYS A 30 -0.91 -8.36 -12.36
N SER A 31 -1.74 -7.40 -12.01
CA SER A 31 -2.06 -6.32 -12.94
C SER A 31 -0.83 -5.48 -13.26
N ALA A 32 -0.02 -5.23 -12.25
CA ALA A 32 1.19 -4.43 -12.45
C ALA A 32 2.18 -5.16 -13.35
N LYS A 33 2.29 -6.47 -13.20
CA LYS A 33 3.20 -7.24 -14.03
C LYS A 33 2.82 -7.13 -15.50
N VAL A 34 1.53 -7.17 -15.79
CA VAL A 34 1.07 -7.06 -17.15
C VAL A 34 1.46 -5.71 -17.75
N LYS A 35 1.48 -4.68 -16.93
CA LYS A 35 1.80 -3.34 -17.41
C LYS A 35 3.28 -2.98 -17.26
N GLY A 36 4.09 -3.90 -16.78
CA GLY A 36 5.51 -3.62 -16.60
C GLY A 36 5.81 -2.71 -15.43
N ILE A 37 4.95 -2.70 -14.42
CA ILE A 37 5.12 -1.85 -13.25
C ILE A 37 5.69 -2.68 -12.11
N LYS A 38 6.71 -2.14 -11.44
CA LYS A 38 7.30 -2.80 -10.30
C LYS A 38 6.50 -2.46 -9.05
N ILE A 39 6.27 -3.44 -8.18
CA ILE A 39 5.56 -3.23 -6.94
C ILE A 39 6.49 -3.53 -5.77
N SER A 40 6.62 -2.59 -4.85
CA SER A 40 7.36 -2.81 -3.61
C SER A 40 6.38 -2.77 -2.46
N GLY A 41 6.37 -3.82 -1.64
CA GLY A 41 5.48 -3.89 -0.50
C GLY A 41 6.21 -3.49 0.77
N PHE A 42 5.71 -2.47 1.47
CA PHE A 42 6.30 -2.03 2.71
C PHE A 42 5.70 -2.84 3.85
N ARG A 43 6.55 -3.36 4.72
CA ARG A 43 6.07 -4.20 5.81
C ARG A 43 5.69 -3.36 7.01
N LYS A 44 4.71 -3.85 7.77
CA LYS A 44 4.28 -3.18 9.00
C LYS A 44 3.71 -1.78 8.76
N GLY A 45 2.99 -1.65 7.64
CA GLY A 45 2.26 -0.42 7.38
C GLY A 45 3.13 0.82 7.32
N TYR A 46 2.71 1.87 8.00
CA TYR A 46 3.46 3.12 8.00
C TYR A 46 4.85 2.98 8.62
N GLU A 47 5.04 2.03 9.53
CA GLU A 47 6.37 1.83 10.11
C GLU A 47 7.36 1.44 9.02
N GLY A 48 6.95 0.58 8.11
CA GLY A 48 7.82 0.19 7.00
C GLY A 48 8.14 1.34 6.07
N LEU A 49 7.17 2.25 5.87
CA LEU A 49 7.44 3.42 5.06
C LEU A 49 8.52 4.27 5.71
N ILE A 50 8.45 4.44 7.01
CA ILE A 50 9.42 5.27 7.72
C ILE A 50 10.79 4.60 7.71
N ASP A 51 10.83 3.29 7.95
CA ASP A 51 12.10 2.59 8.06
C ASP A 51 12.68 2.12 6.72
N GLY A 52 11.92 2.20 5.66
CA GLY A 52 12.40 1.69 4.38
C GLY A 52 12.40 0.17 4.33
N ASP A 53 11.48 -0.47 5.05
CA ASP A 53 11.44 -1.91 5.12
C ASP A 53 10.45 -2.44 4.10
N PHE A 54 10.95 -2.85 2.94
CA PHE A 54 10.06 -3.33 1.89
C PHE A 54 10.69 -4.48 1.12
N LEU A 55 9.86 -5.16 0.37
CA LEU A 55 10.32 -6.24 -0.51
C LEU A 55 9.59 -6.11 -1.85
N THR A 56 10.19 -6.64 -2.88
CA THR A 56 9.55 -6.62 -4.19
C THR A 56 8.47 -7.69 -4.21
N LEU A 57 7.27 -7.30 -4.61
CA LEU A 57 6.16 -8.25 -4.66
C LEU A 57 6.03 -8.82 -6.07
N LYS A 58 5.98 -10.13 -6.16
CA LYS A 58 5.82 -10.81 -7.43
C LYS A 58 4.55 -11.65 -7.37
N SER A 59 3.73 -11.55 -8.38
CA SER A 59 2.45 -12.25 -8.38
C SER A 59 2.64 -13.76 -8.22
N HIS A 60 3.72 -14.31 -8.78
CA HIS A 60 3.99 -15.72 -8.65
C HIS A 60 4.13 -16.15 -7.19
N ASP A 61 4.82 -15.34 -6.39
CA ASP A 61 5.00 -15.67 -4.99
C ASP A 61 3.71 -15.48 -4.20
N LEU A 62 2.95 -14.45 -4.55
CA LEU A 62 1.73 -14.16 -3.83
C LEU A 62 0.63 -15.17 -4.11
N GLN A 63 0.67 -15.78 -5.28
CA GLN A 63 -0.34 -16.76 -5.63
C GLN A 63 -0.42 -17.89 -4.62
N LYS A 64 0.70 -18.27 -4.06
CA LYS A 64 0.73 -19.34 -3.08
C LYS A 64 0.14 -18.94 -1.76
N LEU A 65 0.01 -17.64 -1.52
CA LEU A 65 -0.46 -17.14 -0.24
C LEU A 65 -1.90 -16.65 -0.25
N VAL A 66 -2.56 -16.69 -1.38
CA VAL A 66 -3.91 -16.15 -1.51
C VAL A 66 -4.89 -16.81 -0.54
N HIS A 67 -4.67 -18.09 -0.25
CA HIS A 67 -5.59 -18.81 0.61
C HIS A 67 -5.35 -18.56 2.10
N LEU A 68 -4.27 -17.91 2.44
CA LEU A 68 -3.98 -17.65 3.84
C LEU A 68 -4.63 -16.36 4.26
N GLY A 69 -5.14 -16.30 5.46
CA GLY A 69 -5.73 -15.06 5.94
C GLY A 69 -4.67 -14.03 6.28
N GLY A 70 -5.09 -12.81 6.51
CA GLY A 70 -4.19 -11.74 6.91
C GLY A 70 -3.43 -11.14 5.75
N THR A 71 -2.25 -10.66 6.03
CA THR A 71 -1.42 -10.03 5.02
C THR A 71 0.02 -10.44 5.21
N ILE A 72 0.72 -10.72 4.12
CA ILE A 72 2.14 -11.06 4.22
C ILE A 72 2.96 -9.84 4.57
N LEU A 73 2.43 -8.64 4.33
CA LEU A 73 3.15 -7.42 4.65
C LEU A 73 3.02 -7.04 6.11
N LYS A 74 2.08 -7.68 6.82
CA LYS A 74 1.85 -7.39 8.21
C LYS A 74 1.36 -5.98 8.43
N THR A 75 0.89 -5.72 9.61
CA THR A 75 0.41 -4.38 9.96
C THR A 75 0.96 -4.04 11.33
N ALA A 76 1.05 -2.77 11.61
CA ALA A 76 1.49 -2.31 12.92
C ALA A 76 1.00 -0.89 13.10
N ARG A 77 0.78 -0.51 14.35
CA ARG A 77 0.43 0.88 14.63
C ARG A 77 1.70 1.69 14.55
N SER A 78 1.59 2.91 14.11
CA SER A 78 2.75 3.76 13.99
C SER A 78 2.49 5.09 14.67
N LYS A 79 3.08 5.29 15.83
CA LYS A 79 3.00 6.57 16.50
C LYS A 79 3.89 7.57 15.80
N ARG A 80 4.98 7.11 15.21
CA ARG A 80 5.90 8.00 14.52
C ARG A 80 5.24 8.69 13.33
N PHE A 81 4.35 7.98 12.65
CA PHE A 81 3.69 8.57 11.49
C PHE A 81 2.66 9.62 11.89
N MET A 82 2.24 9.62 13.15
CA MET A 82 1.34 10.64 13.65
C MET A 82 2.07 11.96 13.81
N GLU A 83 3.39 11.95 13.78
CA GLU A 83 4.17 13.15 13.93
C GLU A 83 4.77 13.57 12.60
N LEU A 84 4.97 14.86 12.43
CA LEU A 84 5.49 15.38 11.19
C LEU A 84 6.85 14.79 10.82
N GLU A 85 7.72 14.57 11.81
CA GLU A 85 9.04 14.02 11.54
C GLU A 85 8.96 12.62 10.92
N GLY A 86 8.04 11.79 11.42
CA GLY A 86 7.88 10.46 10.86
C GLY A 86 7.36 10.53 9.43
N ARG A 87 6.42 11.42 9.17
CA ARG A 87 5.90 11.57 7.82
C ARG A 87 6.97 12.09 6.86
N LYS A 88 7.81 13.01 7.32
CA LYS A 88 8.90 13.50 6.48
C LYS A 88 9.86 12.38 6.13
N LYS A 89 10.17 11.54 7.10
CA LYS A 89 11.08 10.43 6.85
C LYS A 89 10.46 9.43 5.87
N ALA A 90 9.15 9.18 5.99
CA ALA A 90 8.46 8.30 5.07
C ALA A 90 8.51 8.86 3.65
N PHE A 91 8.32 10.15 3.49
CA PHE A 91 8.39 10.78 2.19
C PHE A 91 9.78 10.65 1.59
N GLN A 92 10.82 10.83 2.40
CA GLN A 92 12.19 10.66 1.94
C GLN A 92 12.43 9.23 1.48
N THR A 93 11.88 8.25 2.20
CA THR A 93 12.01 6.85 1.80
C THR A 93 11.39 6.62 0.43
N LEU A 94 10.21 7.16 0.20
CA LEU A 94 9.56 6.99 -1.09
C LEU A 94 10.35 7.62 -2.22
N LYS A 95 10.87 8.81 -1.98
CA LYS A 95 11.65 9.49 -3.00
C LYS A 95 12.98 8.78 -3.26
N ALA A 96 13.63 8.32 -2.22
CA ALA A 96 14.92 7.64 -2.37
C ALA A 96 14.77 6.35 -3.17
N ASN A 97 13.62 5.72 -3.10
CA ASN A 97 13.39 4.47 -3.82
C ASN A 97 12.62 4.67 -5.12
N LYS A 98 12.44 5.92 -5.50
CA LYS A 98 11.81 6.27 -6.78
C LYS A 98 10.40 5.68 -6.90
N ILE A 99 9.63 5.77 -5.83
CA ILE A 99 8.25 5.32 -5.82
C ILE A 99 7.40 6.39 -6.50
N ASP A 100 6.66 6.00 -7.51
CA ASP A 100 5.85 6.93 -8.30
C ASP A 100 4.43 7.07 -7.79
N ALA A 101 3.94 6.07 -7.09
CA ALA A 101 2.59 6.09 -6.55
C ALA A 101 2.54 5.17 -5.36
N LEU A 102 1.56 5.38 -4.48
CA LEU A 102 1.44 4.60 -3.26
C LEU A 102 0.02 4.06 -3.14
N ILE A 103 -0.11 2.81 -2.76
CA ILE A 103 -1.40 2.20 -2.51
C ILE A 103 -1.43 1.76 -1.06
N ALA A 104 -2.48 2.14 -0.34
CA ALA A 104 -2.65 1.73 1.04
C ALA A 104 -3.93 0.93 1.17
N ILE A 105 -3.83 -0.24 1.77
CA ILE A 105 -5.00 -1.07 2.03
C ILE A 105 -5.24 -1.01 3.52
N GLY A 106 -6.40 -0.53 3.92
CA GLY A 106 -6.69 -0.40 5.35
C GLY A 106 -8.03 0.23 5.61
N GLY A 107 -8.17 0.83 6.76
CA GLY A 107 -9.44 1.41 7.17
C GLY A 107 -9.35 2.90 7.40
N ASP A 108 -10.26 3.42 8.22
CA ASP A 108 -10.36 4.85 8.44
C ASP A 108 -9.08 5.48 8.98
N GLY A 109 -8.43 4.81 9.92
CA GLY A 109 -7.20 5.35 10.48
C GLY A 109 -6.10 5.45 9.43
N THR A 110 -6.05 4.47 8.53
CA THR A 110 -5.09 4.49 7.44
C THR A 110 -5.34 5.67 6.53
N PHE A 111 -6.60 5.91 6.20
CA PHE A 111 -6.94 6.98 5.27
C PHE A 111 -6.74 8.35 5.90
N LYS A 112 -6.97 8.47 7.21
CA LYS A 112 -6.65 9.72 7.89
C LYS A 112 -5.15 9.99 7.86
N GLY A 113 -4.35 8.94 8.00
CA GLY A 113 -2.91 9.08 7.91
C GLY A 113 -2.47 9.53 6.53
N LEU A 114 -3.14 9.01 5.48
CA LEU A 114 -2.81 9.44 4.12
C LEU A 114 -3.16 10.90 3.91
N LEU A 115 -4.27 11.37 4.47
CA LEU A 115 -4.63 12.78 4.33
C LEU A 115 -3.58 13.67 4.99
N ALA A 116 -3.12 13.29 6.17
CA ALA A 116 -2.07 14.07 6.83
C ALA A 116 -0.78 14.02 6.01
N PHE A 117 -0.48 12.88 5.42
CA PHE A 117 0.72 12.70 4.61
C PHE A 117 0.65 13.54 3.35
N SER A 118 -0.54 13.75 2.81
CA SER A 118 -0.69 14.52 1.59
C SER A 118 -0.24 15.99 1.74
N GLU A 119 -0.14 16.45 2.96
CA GLU A 119 0.29 17.83 3.18
C GLU A 119 1.76 18.02 2.85
N ILE A 120 2.56 16.96 2.86
CA ILE A 120 3.97 17.11 2.57
C ILE A 120 4.42 16.19 1.44
N CYS A 121 3.53 15.35 0.93
CA CYS A 121 3.90 14.36 -0.08
C CYS A 121 3.13 14.61 -1.35
N ASP A 122 3.84 14.81 -2.44
CA ASP A 122 3.19 15.05 -3.72
C ASP A 122 3.06 13.78 -4.56
N ILE A 123 3.44 12.65 -4.02
CA ILE A 123 3.28 11.38 -4.72
C ILE A 123 1.82 10.97 -4.64
N PRO A 124 1.19 10.64 -5.75
CA PRO A 124 -0.22 10.24 -5.71
C PRO A 124 -0.41 8.96 -4.92
N PHE A 125 -1.54 8.86 -4.22
CA PHE A 125 -1.82 7.64 -3.50
C PHE A 125 -3.31 7.30 -3.57
N ILE A 126 -3.60 6.02 -3.36
CA ILE A 126 -4.95 5.50 -3.42
C ILE A 126 -5.15 4.66 -2.18
N GLY A 127 -6.28 4.86 -1.52
CA GLY A 127 -6.64 4.03 -0.38
C GLY A 127 -7.65 2.99 -0.81
N ILE A 128 -7.44 1.75 -0.42
CA ILE A 128 -8.35 0.66 -0.72
C ILE A 128 -8.86 0.10 0.59
N PRO A 129 -10.17 -0.06 0.76
CA PRO A 129 -10.70 -0.63 1.99
C PRO A 129 -10.15 -2.03 2.21
N GLY A 130 -9.66 -2.29 3.42
CA GLY A 130 -9.09 -3.59 3.73
C GLY A 130 -10.15 -4.65 3.94
N THR A 131 -11.37 -4.26 4.25
CA THR A 131 -12.43 -5.20 4.44
C THR A 131 -13.11 -5.43 3.13
N ILE A 132 -12.93 -6.58 2.59
CA ILE A 132 -13.56 -6.91 1.34
C ILE A 132 -14.58 -7.94 1.68
N ASP A 133 -15.79 -7.53 1.94
CA ASP A 133 -16.81 -8.50 2.28
C ASP A 133 -17.93 -8.33 1.32
N ASN A 134 -19.00 -8.95 1.61
CA ASN A 134 -20.11 -8.98 0.70
C ASN A 134 -20.71 -7.66 0.42
N ASP A 135 -20.53 -6.73 1.28
CA ASP A 135 -21.17 -5.46 1.08
C ASP A 135 -20.55 -4.73 -0.08
N LEU A 136 -19.33 -5.05 -0.39
CA LEU A 136 -18.70 -4.38 -1.48
C LEU A 136 -19.23 -4.87 -2.81
N ALA A 137 -19.90 -5.97 -2.80
CA ALA A 137 -20.39 -6.48 -4.06
C ALA A 137 -21.34 -5.50 -4.70
N GLY A 138 -21.95 -4.70 -3.92
CA GLY A 138 -22.87 -3.77 -4.49
C GLY A 138 -22.31 -2.42 -4.77
N THR A 139 -21.08 -2.23 -4.50
CA THR A 139 -20.62 -0.95 -4.68
C THR A 139 -19.63 -0.95 -5.65
N ASP A 140 -19.61 -0.61 -6.48
CA ASP A 140 -18.68 -0.74 -7.33
C ASP A 140 -17.67 0.11 -7.30
N TYR A 141 -17.35 0.57 -6.66
CA TYR A 141 -16.43 1.37 -6.74
C TYR A 141 -15.29 0.99 -6.58
N ASN A 142 -15.07 0.77 -6.50
CA ASN A 142 -14.21 0.47 -6.24
C ASN A 142 -13.13 0.34 -6.63
N LEU A 143 -12.86 0.10 -6.89
CA LEU A 143 -11.62 -0.19 -7.15
C LEU A 143 -11.26 0.15 -8.39
#